data_60e68ccc96619a3cfc9d44be81f30131
#
_entry.id   60e68ccc96619a3cfc9d44be81f30131
#
_cell.length_a   1.000
_cell.length_b   1.000
_cell.length_c   1.000
_cell.angle_alpha   90.00
_cell.angle_beta   90.00
_cell.angle_gamma   90.00
#
_symmetry.space_group_name_H-M   'P 1'
#
loop_
_entity.id
_entity.type
_entity.pdbx_description
1 polymer ?
#
loop_
_entity_poly.entity_id
_entity_poly.type
_entity_poly.pdbx_seq_one_letter_code
_entity_poly.pdbx_strand_id
1 'polypeptide(L)'
;MMNKWSKGWSIFIFSIGGIVVLLIFAIVLLFLNFRESLTPDEKEEAKVISQAEKYLQEKYPTMKYEISGVEYDKGSQHDKFDYAAVIINTETQNTFMVYENRHTKQMEDDIAFQELSKFIEQVTPKVHSYITETFGEPQGISFTPSLDNPSSLNIKLNNKKEEVNEKMFESFIDYLQRELKVEHAHVTIMYENEQWDKEF
;
A
#
# COMPACT_ATOMS: atom_id res chain seq x y z
N MET A 1 -40.61 -42.14 47.76
CA MET A 1 -40.10 -42.39 46.40
C MET A 1 -39.28 -41.17 45.98
N MET A 2 -37.99 -41.16 46.19
CA MET A 2 -37.12 -40.06 45.77
C MET A 2 -36.84 -40.18 44.26
N ASN A 3 -37.15 -39.11 43.56
CA ASN A 3 -37.25 -39.01 42.13
C ASN A 3 -35.87 -39.29 41.46
N LYS A 4 -35.69 -40.47 40.88
CA LYS A 4 -34.48 -40.85 40.08
C LYS A 4 -34.17 -39.90 38.94
N TRP A 5 -35.11 -39.05 38.55
CA TRP A 5 -34.97 -38.03 37.50
C TRP A 5 -34.10 -36.85 37.88
N SER A 6 -34.01 -36.52 39.19
CA SER A 6 -33.23 -35.36 39.64
C SER A 6 -31.71 -35.56 39.53
N LYS A 7 -31.20 -36.81 39.72
CA LYS A 7 -29.76 -37.10 39.60
C LYS A 7 -29.25 -37.06 38.15
N GLY A 8 -30.03 -37.58 37.20
CA GLY A 8 -29.65 -37.55 35.77
C GLY A 8 -29.61 -36.13 35.22
N TRP A 9 -30.57 -35.30 35.62
CA TRP A 9 -30.63 -33.89 35.23
C TRP A 9 -29.48 -33.05 35.78
N SER A 10 -29.10 -33.29 37.02
CA SER A 10 -27.97 -32.61 37.65
C SER A 10 -26.66 -32.98 36.93
N ILE A 11 -26.42 -34.25 36.60
CA ILE A 11 -25.22 -34.69 35.87
C ILE A 11 -25.20 -34.06 34.46
N PHE A 12 -26.34 -34.00 33.79
CA PHE A 12 -26.43 -33.39 32.46
C PHE A 12 -26.14 -31.89 32.49
N ILE A 13 -26.66 -31.14 33.46
CA ILE A 13 -26.39 -29.71 33.66
C ILE A 13 -24.91 -29.48 33.99
N PHE A 14 -24.30 -30.29 34.87
CA PHE A 14 -22.87 -30.18 35.17
C PHE A 14 -21.98 -30.51 33.97
N SER A 15 -22.37 -31.48 33.12
CA SER A 15 -21.63 -31.82 31.91
C SER A 15 -21.68 -30.67 30.89
N ILE A 16 -22.85 -30.07 30.67
CA ILE A 16 -22.99 -28.90 29.76
C ILE A 16 -22.23 -27.71 30.33
N GLY A 17 -22.34 -27.45 31.65
CA GLY A 17 -21.58 -26.38 32.30
C GLY A 17 -20.07 -26.54 32.14
N GLY A 18 -19.56 -27.77 32.29
CA GLY A 18 -18.15 -28.10 32.08
C GLY A 18 -17.68 -27.86 30.65
N ILE A 19 -18.50 -28.27 29.67
CA ILE A 19 -18.19 -28.03 28.25
C ILE A 19 -18.16 -26.53 27.93
N VAL A 20 -19.13 -25.76 28.41
CA VAL A 20 -19.17 -24.30 28.21
C VAL A 20 -17.95 -23.61 28.80
N VAL A 21 -17.54 -24.00 30.03
CA VAL A 21 -16.32 -23.45 30.65
C VAL A 21 -15.06 -23.77 29.81
N LEU A 22 -14.94 -25.01 29.34
CA LEU A 22 -13.81 -25.39 28.46
C LEU A 22 -13.79 -24.62 27.14
N LEU A 23 -14.95 -24.40 26.53
CA LEU A 23 -15.07 -23.59 25.31
C LEU A 23 -14.66 -22.12 25.56
N ILE A 24 -15.14 -21.53 26.66
CA ILE A 24 -14.73 -20.16 27.04
C ILE A 24 -13.22 -20.10 27.27
N PHE A 25 -12.65 -21.07 27.99
CA PHE A 25 -11.22 -21.13 28.22
C PHE A 25 -10.41 -21.28 26.91
N ALA A 26 -10.85 -22.12 25.98
CA ALA A 26 -10.26 -22.27 24.67
C ALA A 26 -10.32 -20.96 23.86
N ILE A 27 -11.47 -20.27 23.88
CA ILE A 27 -11.63 -18.96 23.22
C ILE A 27 -10.68 -17.91 23.83
N VAL A 28 -10.55 -17.87 25.15
CA VAL A 28 -9.64 -16.96 25.84
C VAL A 28 -8.18 -17.26 25.46
N LEU A 29 -7.77 -18.53 25.42
CA LEU A 29 -6.43 -18.90 24.98
C LEU A 29 -6.17 -18.52 23.52
N LEU A 30 -7.13 -18.76 22.63
CA LEU A 30 -7.03 -18.34 21.22
C LEU A 30 -6.91 -16.81 21.11
N PHE A 31 -7.69 -16.07 21.90
CA PHE A 31 -7.64 -14.61 21.91
C PHE A 31 -6.29 -14.09 22.45
N LEU A 32 -5.75 -14.68 23.50
CA LEU A 32 -4.44 -14.31 24.05
C LEU A 32 -3.32 -14.59 23.04
N ASN A 33 -3.30 -15.78 22.43
CA ASN A 33 -2.34 -16.11 21.37
C ASN A 33 -2.47 -15.19 20.15
N PHE A 34 -3.70 -14.86 19.75
CA PHE A 34 -3.95 -13.92 18.66
C PHE A 34 -3.45 -12.52 19.00
N ARG A 35 -3.72 -12.03 20.21
CA ARG A 35 -3.23 -10.73 20.67
C ARG A 35 -1.71 -10.67 20.71
N GLU A 36 -1.05 -11.70 21.25
CA GLU A 36 0.42 -11.80 21.29
C GLU A 36 1.00 -11.80 19.86
N SER A 37 0.33 -12.46 18.93
CA SER A 37 0.74 -12.48 17.53
C SER A 37 0.58 -11.15 16.80
N LEU A 38 -0.21 -10.22 17.33
CA LEU A 38 -0.40 -8.87 16.77
C LEU A 38 0.51 -7.82 17.43
N THR A 39 1.22 -8.18 18.49
CA THR A 39 2.12 -7.26 19.19
C THR A 39 3.49 -7.31 18.50
N PRO A 40 4.05 -6.17 18.08
CA PRO A 40 5.41 -6.11 17.56
C PRO A 40 6.43 -6.63 18.58
N ASP A 41 7.51 -7.26 18.11
CA ASP A 41 8.61 -7.71 18.97
C ASP A 41 9.63 -6.58 19.11
N GLU A 42 9.81 -6.06 20.33
CA GLU A 42 10.75 -4.98 20.64
C GLU A 42 12.20 -5.31 20.20
N LYS A 43 12.59 -6.57 20.14
CA LYS A 43 13.92 -6.97 19.68
C LYS A 43 14.04 -6.85 18.17
N GLU A 44 12.99 -7.23 17.42
CA GLU A 44 12.97 -7.06 15.97
C GLU A 44 12.89 -5.58 15.60
N GLU A 45 12.15 -4.77 16.36
CA GLU A 45 12.14 -3.31 16.18
C GLU A 45 13.55 -2.71 16.38
N ALA A 46 14.23 -3.04 17.48
CA ALA A 46 15.58 -2.55 17.73
C ALA A 46 16.57 -3.03 16.66
N LYS A 47 16.40 -4.24 16.15
CA LYS A 47 17.24 -4.79 15.09
C LYS A 47 17.04 -4.04 13.77
N VAL A 48 15.78 -3.80 13.36
CA VAL A 48 15.52 -3.08 12.10
C VAL A 48 15.99 -1.63 12.16
N ILE A 49 15.86 -0.97 13.31
CA ILE A 49 16.43 0.37 13.52
C ILE A 49 17.95 0.35 13.28
N SER A 50 18.67 -0.57 13.94
CA SER A 50 20.12 -0.69 13.78
C SER A 50 20.55 -1.03 12.34
N GLN A 51 19.80 -1.90 11.66
CA GLN A 51 20.04 -2.22 10.25
C GLN A 51 19.80 -1.01 9.34
N ALA A 52 18.73 -0.25 9.59
CA ALA A 52 18.40 0.95 8.85
C ALA A 52 19.46 2.04 9.02
N GLU A 53 19.94 2.28 10.25
CA GLU A 53 21.02 3.23 10.52
C GLU A 53 22.29 2.89 9.71
N LYS A 54 22.70 1.61 9.74
CA LYS A 54 23.85 1.15 8.99
C LYS A 54 23.65 1.34 7.48
N TYR A 55 22.49 0.95 6.96
CA TYR A 55 22.14 1.10 5.55
C TYR A 55 22.19 2.57 5.11
N LEU A 56 21.59 3.47 5.91
CA LEU A 56 21.59 4.90 5.61
C LEU A 56 22.99 5.52 5.64
N GLN A 57 23.82 5.12 6.60
CA GLN A 57 25.21 5.57 6.67
C GLN A 57 26.04 5.12 5.47
N GLU A 58 25.80 3.91 4.97
CA GLU A 58 26.52 3.36 3.80
C GLU A 58 26.02 3.97 2.48
N LYS A 59 24.71 4.06 2.30
CA LYS A 59 24.09 4.50 1.02
C LYS A 59 23.93 6.01 0.91
N TYR A 60 23.65 6.69 2.02
CA TYR A 60 23.35 8.13 2.07
C TYR A 60 24.16 8.84 3.16
N PRO A 61 25.50 8.83 3.09
CA PRO A 61 26.38 9.30 4.19
C PRO A 61 26.23 10.79 4.56
N THR A 62 25.63 11.60 3.69
CA THR A 62 25.42 13.05 3.93
C THR A 62 23.99 13.39 4.31
N MET A 63 23.08 12.41 4.27
CA MET A 63 21.66 12.63 4.61
C MET A 63 21.51 12.91 6.10
N LYS A 64 20.78 13.97 6.43
CA LYS A 64 20.34 14.22 7.81
C LYS A 64 18.95 13.61 7.99
N TYR A 65 18.84 12.73 8.96
CA TYR A 65 17.59 11.99 9.19
C TYR A 65 17.28 11.82 10.67
N GLU A 66 16.04 11.51 10.94
CA GLU A 66 15.50 11.05 12.21
C GLU A 66 14.74 9.77 11.99
N ILE A 67 14.87 8.79 12.89
CA ILE A 67 14.02 7.59 12.89
C ILE A 67 12.80 7.90 13.74
N SER A 68 11.64 8.02 13.13
CA SER A 68 10.40 8.38 13.80
C SER A 68 9.70 7.19 14.45
N GLY A 69 10.03 5.97 14.02
CA GLY A 69 9.44 4.75 14.55
C GLY A 69 9.70 3.53 13.69
N VAL A 70 8.97 2.46 13.97
CA VAL A 70 8.99 1.22 13.21
C VAL A 70 7.56 0.88 12.79
N GLU A 71 7.38 0.54 11.53
CA GLU A 71 6.16 -0.03 11.02
C GLU A 71 6.27 -1.55 11.02
N TYR A 72 5.23 -2.22 11.51
CA TYR A 72 5.13 -3.67 11.57
C TYR A 72 3.99 -4.15 10.67
N ASP A 73 4.33 -4.98 9.69
CA ASP A 73 3.34 -5.60 8.82
C ASP A 73 3.44 -7.13 8.85
N LYS A 74 2.40 -7.78 9.33
CA LYS A 74 2.29 -9.24 9.38
C LYS A 74 1.72 -9.84 8.08
N GLY A 75 2.08 -9.27 6.93
CA GLY A 75 1.75 -9.85 5.61
C GLY A 75 0.35 -9.55 5.10
N SER A 76 -0.26 -8.46 5.55
CA SER A 76 -1.60 -8.06 5.12
C SER A 76 -1.65 -6.83 4.22
N GLN A 77 -0.69 -5.93 4.33
CA GLN A 77 -0.64 -4.67 3.57
C GLN A 77 0.61 -4.54 2.70
N HIS A 78 1.75 -4.98 3.19
CA HIS A 78 3.02 -4.92 2.48
C HIS A 78 3.60 -6.31 2.25
N ASP A 79 3.70 -6.71 0.99
CA ASP A 79 4.31 -8.01 0.65
C ASP A 79 5.83 -8.03 0.82
N LYS A 80 6.46 -6.85 0.95
CA LYS A 80 7.91 -6.67 0.90
C LYS A 80 8.63 -6.87 2.23
N PHE A 81 8.01 -6.56 3.38
CA PHE A 81 8.69 -6.58 4.68
C PHE A 81 7.80 -7.07 5.82
N ASP A 82 8.41 -7.44 6.94
CA ASP A 82 7.73 -7.67 8.23
C ASP A 82 7.86 -6.45 9.13
N TYR A 83 9.04 -5.80 9.14
CA TYR A 83 9.36 -4.59 9.88
C TYR A 83 10.07 -3.60 8.98
N ALA A 84 9.71 -2.33 9.07
CA ALA A 84 10.36 -1.22 8.39
C ALA A 84 10.64 -0.07 9.35
N ALA A 85 11.84 0.47 9.31
CA ALA A 85 12.15 1.72 10.00
C ALA A 85 11.56 2.90 9.23
N VAL A 86 10.79 3.74 9.90
CA VAL A 86 10.20 4.96 9.32
C VAL A 86 11.19 6.12 9.53
N ILE A 87 11.68 6.65 8.44
CA ILE A 87 12.73 7.67 8.38
C ILE A 87 12.15 9.00 7.93
N ILE A 88 12.52 10.06 8.61
CA ILE A 88 12.23 11.44 8.18
C ILE A 88 13.56 12.08 7.76
N ASN A 89 13.69 12.47 6.50
CA ASN A 89 14.76 13.34 6.06
C ASN A 89 14.53 14.75 6.64
N THR A 90 15.38 15.20 7.54
CA THR A 90 15.17 16.46 8.28
C THR A 90 15.40 17.73 7.43
N GLU A 91 16.03 17.59 6.27
CA GLU A 91 16.24 18.72 5.34
C GLU A 91 15.04 18.91 4.40
N THR A 92 14.50 17.82 3.87
CA THR A 92 13.39 17.85 2.90
C THR A 92 12.02 17.61 3.53
N GLN A 93 11.98 17.15 4.79
CA GLN A 93 10.77 16.73 5.51
C GLN A 93 10.06 15.54 4.82
N ASN A 94 10.76 14.85 3.94
CA ASN A 94 10.23 13.65 3.30
C ASN A 94 10.33 12.47 4.24
N THR A 95 9.25 11.68 4.29
CA THR A 95 9.19 10.42 5.03
C THR A 95 9.33 9.26 4.06
N PHE A 96 10.13 8.26 4.42
CA PHE A 96 10.32 7.04 3.67
C PHE A 96 10.64 5.88 4.60
N MET A 97 10.62 4.66 4.09
CA MET A 97 10.87 3.43 4.84
C MET A 97 12.19 2.79 4.42
N VAL A 98 12.86 2.17 5.41
CA VAL A 98 14.03 1.30 5.20
C VAL A 98 13.73 -0.05 5.85
N TYR A 99 13.88 -1.12 5.09
CA TYR A 99 13.48 -2.46 5.51
C TYR A 99 14.37 -3.55 4.90
N GLU A 100 14.40 -4.72 5.53
CA GLU A 100 14.91 -5.94 4.91
C GLU A 100 13.79 -6.54 4.03
N ASN A 101 14.01 -6.60 2.73
CA ASN A 101 13.05 -7.17 1.81
C ASN A 101 12.88 -8.68 2.11
N ARG A 102 11.63 -9.10 2.34
CA ARG A 102 11.27 -10.47 2.72
C ARG A 102 11.71 -11.52 1.71
N HIS A 103 11.73 -11.16 0.42
CA HIS A 103 12.03 -12.06 -0.69
C HIS A 103 13.54 -12.09 -1.01
N THR A 104 14.16 -10.92 -1.12
CA THR A 104 15.58 -10.79 -1.52
C THR A 104 16.55 -10.89 -0.33
N LYS A 105 16.06 -10.69 0.91
CA LYS A 105 16.87 -10.59 2.13
C LYS A 105 17.90 -9.47 2.08
N GLN A 106 17.69 -8.48 1.24
CA GLN A 106 18.52 -7.29 1.13
C GLN A 106 17.85 -6.08 1.80
N MET A 107 18.66 -5.15 2.28
CA MET A 107 18.16 -3.87 2.76
C MET A 107 17.76 -2.99 1.58
N GLU A 108 16.56 -2.46 1.62
CA GLU A 108 15.97 -1.60 0.59
C GLU A 108 15.34 -0.36 1.25
N ASP A 109 15.12 0.68 0.45
CA ASP A 109 14.31 1.83 0.81
C ASP A 109 13.27 2.13 -0.29
N ASP A 110 12.28 2.91 0.05
CA ASP A 110 11.21 3.31 -0.86
C ASP A 110 11.30 4.78 -1.32
N ILE A 111 12.45 5.43 -1.17
CA ILE A 111 12.65 6.86 -1.53
C ILE A 111 12.20 7.13 -2.96
N ALA A 112 12.71 6.34 -3.93
CA ALA A 112 12.39 6.55 -5.33
C ALA A 112 10.88 6.39 -5.62
N PHE A 113 10.23 5.44 -4.94
CA PHE A 113 8.78 5.26 -5.06
C PHE A 113 8.00 6.43 -4.46
N GLN A 114 8.43 6.95 -3.32
CA GLN A 114 7.81 8.12 -2.68
C GLN A 114 7.98 9.38 -3.52
N GLU A 115 9.15 9.59 -4.14
CA GLU A 115 9.40 10.70 -5.05
C GLU A 115 8.52 10.62 -6.30
N LEU A 116 8.43 9.44 -6.92
CA LEU A 116 7.55 9.20 -8.07
C LEU A 116 6.07 9.39 -7.71
N SER A 117 5.65 8.90 -6.55
CA SER A 117 4.27 9.08 -6.08
C SER A 117 3.91 10.56 -5.89
N LYS A 118 4.79 11.34 -5.27
CA LYS A 118 4.60 12.79 -5.11
C LYS A 118 4.58 13.52 -6.45
N PHE A 119 5.44 13.14 -7.37
CA PHE A 119 5.43 13.69 -8.72
C PHE A 119 4.09 13.43 -9.41
N ILE A 120 3.59 12.19 -9.37
CA ILE A 120 2.28 11.82 -9.94
C ILE A 120 1.14 12.62 -9.30
N GLU A 121 1.15 12.78 -7.98
CA GLU A 121 0.16 13.57 -7.25
C GLU A 121 0.14 15.04 -7.75
N GLN A 122 1.31 15.62 -8.00
CA GLN A 122 1.44 17.00 -8.51
C GLN A 122 0.97 17.15 -9.96
N VAL A 123 1.16 16.15 -10.81
CA VAL A 123 0.78 16.23 -12.23
C VAL A 123 -0.66 15.81 -12.49
N THR A 124 -1.27 15.00 -11.65
CA THR A 124 -2.64 14.49 -11.81
C THR A 124 -3.70 15.59 -12.02
N PRO A 125 -3.71 16.72 -11.27
CA PRO A 125 -4.65 17.81 -11.53
C PRO A 125 -4.50 18.44 -12.92
N LYS A 126 -3.26 18.53 -13.44
CA LYS A 126 -2.99 19.08 -14.78
C LYS A 126 -3.45 18.11 -15.87
N VAL A 127 -3.25 16.81 -15.64
CA VAL A 127 -3.81 15.76 -16.51
C VAL A 127 -5.33 15.85 -16.54
N HIS A 128 -5.98 15.98 -15.39
CA HIS A 128 -7.42 16.13 -15.29
C HIS A 128 -7.93 17.34 -16.11
N SER A 129 -7.29 18.50 -15.96
CA SER A 129 -7.64 19.72 -16.71
C SER A 129 -7.54 19.50 -18.22
N TYR A 130 -6.39 18.97 -18.67
CA TYR A 130 -6.16 18.69 -20.09
C TYR A 130 -7.21 17.73 -20.68
N ILE A 131 -7.50 16.65 -19.98
CA ILE A 131 -8.50 15.67 -20.40
C ILE A 131 -9.89 16.30 -20.50
N THR A 132 -10.30 17.07 -19.49
CA THR A 132 -11.60 17.75 -19.49
C THR A 132 -11.72 18.74 -20.67
N GLU A 133 -10.67 19.49 -20.93
CA GLU A 133 -10.66 20.50 -22.01
C GLU A 133 -10.61 19.88 -23.39
N THR A 134 -9.87 18.77 -23.55
CA THR A 134 -9.56 18.19 -24.87
C THR A 134 -10.46 17.03 -25.24
N PHE A 135 -10.68 16.09 -24.33
CA PHE A 135 -11.38 14.83 -24.62
C PHE A 135 -12.83 14.81 -24.15
N GLY A 136 -13.12 15.43 -23.01
CA GLY A 136 -14.43 15.44 -22.37
C GLY A 136 -14.31 15.17 -20.87
N GLU A 137 -15.43 15.02 -20.21
CA GLU A 137 -15.48 14.85 -18.76
C GLU A 137 -15.03 13.45 -18.34
N PRO A 138 -13.98 13.33 -17.52
CA PRO A 138 -13.54 12.02 -17.05
C PRO A 138 -14.49 11.48 -15.97
N GLN A 139 -14.83 10.20 -16.07
CA GLN A 139 -15.48 9.44 -14.98
C GLN A 139 -14.47 9.13 -13.88
N GLY A 140 -13.21 8.88 -14.25
CA GLY A 140 -12.11 8.62 -13.35
C GLY A 140 -10.77 8.70 -14.05
N ILE A 141 -9.77 9.16 -13.31
CA ILE A 141 -8.36 9.17 -13.71
C ILE A 141 -7.60 8.43 -12.61
N SER A 142 -6.86 7.40 -12.98
CA SER A 142 -5.98 6.63 -12.11
C SER A 142 -4.57 6.67 -12.66
N PHE A 143 -3.66 7.32 -11.95
CA PHE A 143 -2.25 7.34 -12.27
C PHE A 143 -1.50 6.55 -11.20
N THR A 144 -1.05 5.35 -11.53
CA THR A 144 -0.40 4.40 -10.61
C THR A 144 1.10 4.38 -10.84
N PRO A 145 1.91 4.74 -9.83
CA PRO A 145 3.37 4.71 -9.94
C PRO A 145 3.90 3.27 -10.02
N SER A 146 4.98 3.09 -10.79
CA SER A 146 5.76 1.84 -10.81
C SER A 146 7.23 2.17 -11.08
N LEU A 147 8.14 1.51 -10.37
CA LEU A 147 9.59 1.65 -10.57
C LEU A 147 10.14 0.60 -11.54
N ASP A 148 9.53 -0.58 -11.57
CA ASP A 148 10.01 -1.73 -12.33
C ASP A 148 9.41 -1.79 -13.74
N ASN A 149 8.31 -1.10 -13.95
CA ASN A 149 7.54 -1.04 -15.20
C ASN A 149 7.14 0.41 -15.49
N PRO A 150 6.69 0.75 -16.71
CA PRO A 150 6.07 2.04 -16.95
C PRO A 150 4.91 2.31 -16.00
N SER A 151 4.83 3.53 -15.45
CA SER A 151 3.68 3.96 -14.64
C SER A 151 2.40 3.87 -15.46
N SER A 152 1.28 3.52 -14.84
CA SER A 152 0.01 3.31 -15.56
C SER A 152 -0.93 4.49 -15.38
N LEU A 153 -1.28 5.16 -16.46
CA LEU A 153 -2.28 6.24 -16.50
C LEU A 153 -3.54 5.75 -17.20
N ASN A 154 -4.57 5.44 -16.43
CA ASN A 154 -5.85 4.99 -16.94
C ASN A 154 -6.90 6.09 -16.79
N ILE A 155 -7.55 6.45 -17.89
CA ILE A 155 -8.57 7.48 -17.97
C ILE A 155 -9.82 6.87 -18.56
N LYS A 156 -10.92 6.97 -17.83
CA LYS A 156 -12.24 6.60 -18.33
C LYS A 156 -13.08 7.86 -18.49
N LEU A 157 -13.61 8.10 -19.69
CA LEU A 157 -14.45 9.24 -19.98
C LEU A 157 -15.91 8.92 -19.64
N ASN A 158 -16.61 9.90 -19.05
CA ASN A 158 -18.04 9.87 -18.84
C ASN A 158 -18.79 10.28 -20.13
N ASN A 159 -18.25 11.28 -20.83
CA ASN A 159 -18.64 11.66 -22.16
C ASN A 159 -17.39 12.01 -22.97
N LYS A 160 -17.51 11.91 -24.30
CA LYS A 160 -16.44 12.23 -25.25
C LYS A 160 -16.90 13.38 -26.15
N LYS A 161 -16.02 14.34 -26.44
CA LYS A 161 -16.28 15.36 -27.45
C LYS A 161 -16.30 14.73 -28.84
N GLU A 162 -17.13 15.24 -29.74
CA GLU A 162 -17.35 14.66 -31.08
C GLU A 162 -16.07 14.64 -31.93
N GLU A 163 -15.21 15.66 -31.79
CA GLU A 163 -13.97 15.79 -32.55
C GLU A 163 -12.77 14.97 -32.07
N VAL A 164 -12.90 14.23 -30.96
CA VAL A 164 -11.81 13.41 -30.42
C VAL A 164 -11.34 12.35 -31.43
N ASN A 165 -10.03 12.34 -31.66
CA ASN A 165 -9.39 11.45 -32.61
C ASN A 165 -7.96 11.07 -32.15
N GLU A 166 -7.33 10.16 -32.87
CA GLU A 166 -5.99 9.66 -32.59
C GLU A 166 -4.91 10.77 -32.54
N LYS A 167 -5.01 11.80 -33.40
CA LYS A 167 -4.07 12.91 -33.37
C LYS A 167 -4.13 13.72 -32.08
N MET A 168 -5.30 13.86 -31.47
CA MET A 168 -5.46 14.51 -30.18
C MET A 168 -4.85 13.63 -29.06
N PHE A 169 -4.98 12.30 -29.16
CA PHE A 169 -4.32 11.40 -28.28
C PHE A 169 -2.80 11.50 -28.34
N GLU A 170 -2.21 11.53 -29.54
CA GLU A 170 -0.78 11.75 -29.74
C GLU A 170 -0.32 13.10 -29.14
N SER A 171 -1.11 14.15 -29.31
CA SER A 171 -0.84 15.46 -28.71
C SER A 171 -0.86 15.42 -27.18
N PHE A 172 -1.71 14.58 -26.60
CA PHE A 172 -1.73 14.36 -25.16
C PHE A 172 -0.47 13.62 -24.68
N ILE A 173 -0.01 12.61 -25.41
CA ILE A 173 1.26 11.94 -25.12
C ILE A 173 2.43 12.94 -25.14
N ASP A 174 2.49 13.78 -26.18
CA ASP A 174 3.50 14.85 -26.28
C ASP A 174 3.42 15.82 -25.09
N TYR A 175 2.23 16.17 -24.61
CA TYR A 175 2.01 17.00 -23.43
C TYR A 175 2.55 16.34 -22.17
N LEU A 176 2.25 15.05 -21.94
CA LEU A 176 2.77 14.30 -20.79
C LEU A 176 4.30 14.31 -20.77
N GLN A 177 4.93 14.03 -21.92
CA GLN A 177 6.39 13.94 -22.01
C GLN A 177 7.08 15.31 -21.89
N ARG A 178 6.62 16.30 -22.65
CA ARG A 178 7.33 17.58 -22.79
C ARG A 178 7.00 18.58 -21.71
N GLU A 179 5.71 18.70 -21.36
CA GLU A 179 5.24 19.71 -20.40
C GLU A 179 5.24 19.17 -18.97
N LEU A 180 4.75 17.95 -18.78
CA LEU A 180 4.65 17.36 -17.45
C LEU A 180 5.90 16.54 -17.06
N LYS A 181 6.81 16.27 -18.01
CA LYS A 181 8.05 15.50 -17.76
C LYS A 181 7.81 14.08 -17.25
N VAL A 182 6.73 13.46 -17.69
CA VAL A 182 6.49 12.03 -17.46
C VAL A 182 7.44 11.25 -18.36
N GLU A 183 8.37 10.50 -17.77
CA GLU A 183 9.43 9.82 -18.52
C GLU A 183 8.95 8.52 -19.15
N HIS A 184 8.24 7.68 -18.37
CA HIS A 184 7.74 6.38 -18.80
C HIS A 184 6.34 6.14 -18.27
N ALA A 185 5.40 5.94 -19.20
CA ALA A 185 4.04 5.60 -18.83
C ALA A 185 3.33 4.75 -19.89
N HIS A 186 2.47 3.87 -19.43
CA HIS A 186 1.44 3.24 -20.23
C HIS A 186 0.14 4.02 -20.06
N VAL A 187 -0.33 4.66 -21.14
CA VAL A 187 -1.49 5.55 -21.12
C VAL A 187 -2.66 4.91 -21.84
N THR A 188 -3.78 4.83 -21.15
CA THR A 188 -5.03 4.32 -21.72
C THR A 188 -6.15 5.32 -21.51
N ILE A 189 -6.84 5.70 -22.58
CA ILE A 189 -8.09 6.48 -22.52
C ILE A 189 -9.22 5.61 -23.09
N MET A 190 -10.29 5.46 -22.32
CA MET A 190 -11.44 4.62 -22.65
C MET A 190 -12.73 5.44 -22.68
N TYR A 191 -13.56 5.20 -23.70
CA TYR A 191 -14.94 5.70 -23.79
C TYR A 191 -15.81 4.66 -24.47
N GLU A 192 -16.80 4.13 -23.77
CA GLU A 192 -17.66 3.03 -24.24
C GLU A 192 -16.85 1.84 -24.80
N ASN A 193 -16.86 1.63 -26.12
CA ASN A 193 -16.11 0.58 -26.83
C ASN A 193 -14.87 1.11 -27.55
N GLU A 194 -14.54 2.40 -27.40
CA GLU A 194 -13.34 3.01 -27.97
C GLU A 194 -12.22 3.04 -26.93
N GLN A 195 -11.00 2.75 -27.37
CA GLN A 195 -9.80 2.79 -26.53
C GLN A 195 -8.63 3.34 -27.35
N TRP A 196 -7.89 4.26 -26.75
CA TRP A 196 -6.59 4.72 -27.19
C TRP A 196 -5.56 4.28 -26.18
N ASP A 197 -4.48 3.70 -26.65
CA ASP A 197 -3.49 3.03 -25.83
C ASP A 197 -2.09 3.27 -26.36
N LYS A 198 -1.15 3.65 -25.49
CA LYS A 198 0.24 3.88 -25.83
C LYS A 198 1.16 3.81 -24.65
N GLU A 199 2.29 3.17 -24.87
CA GLU A 199 3.42 3.15 -23.94
C GLU A 199 4.58 4.00 -24.51
N PHE A 200 5.27 4.72 -23.64
CA PHE A 200 6.44 5.53 -23.98
C PHE A 200 7.44 5.64 -22.82
#